data_e42b72ad729cb3db6b0b759843d9a549
#
_entry.id   e42b72ad729cb3db6b0b759843d9a549
#
_cell.length_a   1.000
_cell.length_b   1.000
_cell.length_c   1.000
_cell.angle_alpha   90.00
_cell.angle_beta   90.00
_cell.angle_gamma   90.00
#
_symmetry.space_group_name_H-M   'P 1'
#
loop_
_entity.id
_entity.type
_entity.pdbx_description
1 polymer ?
#
loop_
_entity_poly.entity_id
_entity_poly.type
_entity_poly.pdbx_seq_one_letter_code
_entity_poly.pdbx_strand_id
1 'polypeptide(L)'
;MPADGRVNVGLHLDLRNPRPWRQDPARLHAFTLELAEEADRLGVHSIWLSEHHRAEDDYLASPLTFASAIAARTKKVRIGTAIMVAPLHHPVEIAEQAALVDLVSDGRLDLGLGAGYRLSEYELFGETLERKYSKTDERVRQIRRLWEDGGVAPRPVQSPLPIWLGYQGPQGARRAGLLGEGLLCADGRLWEPYRDGLLEAGHDLGRARMAGSVQGWVSEDPEKDWPTVSRHLAYQLGSYAEYALEGSGRAPRPIDTDALRQRDADGLKYFWCETPKTMAQRVRGMIGDSPTRTVFFWASLAGMPEDWAARHVQTLCEKLAPLLAGPTGTNED
;
A
#
# COMPACT_ATOMS: atom_id res chain seq x y z
N MET A 1 -6.81 16.62 10.47
CA MET A 1 -5.45 16.16 10.86
C MET A 1 -5.53 15.28 12.11
N PRO A 2 -4.63 14.29 12.31
CA PRO A 2 -4.49 13.63 13.61
C PRO A 2 -4.34 14.69 14.71
N ALA A 3 -4.92 14.47 15.88
CA ALA A 3 -4.90 15.46 16.97
C ALA A 3 -3.50 15.91 17.40
N ASP A 4 -2.47 15.10 17.11
CA ASP A 4 -1.05 15.34 17.41
C ASP A 4 -0.21 15.73 16.17
N GLY A 5 -0.82 15.89 15.00
CA GLY A 5 -0.17 16.22 13.71
C GLY A 5 0.84 15.18 13.19
N ARG A 6 0.92 14.01 13.83
CA ARG A 6 1.89 12.95 13.50
C ARG A 6 1.43 12.13 12.32
N VAL A 7 2.36 11.88 11.38
CA VAL A 7 2.16 10.98 10.25
C VAL A 7 3.29 9.95 10.25
N ASN A 8 2.94 8.69 10.28
CA ASN A 8 3.89 7.58 10.25
C ASN A 8 4.33 7.29 8.82
N VAL A 9 5.57 6.83 8.67
CA VAL A 9 6.12 6.39 7.38
C VAL A 9 6.17 4.86 7.34
N GLY A 10 5.70 4.30 6.23
CA GLY A 10 5.77 2.89 5.91
C GLY A 10 6.48 2.64 4.58
N LEU A 11 6.68 1.36 4.28
CA LEU A 11 7.26 0.85 3.05
C LEU A 11 6.23 0.06 2.24
N HIS A 12 6.40 0.03 0.92
CA HIS A 12 5.65 -0.82 0.02
C HIS A 12 6.64 -1.74 -0.70
N LEU A 13 6.38 -3.04 -0.68
CA LEU A 13 7.21 -4.08 -1.28
C LEU A 13 6.38 -4.87 -2.29
N ASP A 14 6.83 -4.95 -3.53
CA ASP A 14 6.17 -5.64 -4.63
C ASP A 14 6.98 -6.82 -5.22
N LEU A 15 8.25 -6.95 -4.83
CA LEU A 15 9.16 -8.04 -5.19
C LEU A 15 9.32 -8.27 -6.71
N ARG A 16 9.28 -7.21 -7.49
CA ARG A 16 9.35 -7.30 -8.95
C ARG A 16 10.77 -7.56 -9.45
N ASN A 17 10.89 -8.47 -10.41
CA ASN A 17 12.15 -8.93 -10.98
C ASN A 17 12.14 -8.85 -12.54
N PRO A 18 12.09 -7.64 -13.10
CA PRO A 18 11.92 -7.45 -14.54
C PRO A 18 13.12 -7.93 -15.36
N ARG A 19 12.84 -8.46 -16.56
CA ARG A 19 13.86 -9.03 -17.47
C ARG A 19 15.08 -8.13 -17.71
N PRO A 20 14.96 -6.80 -17.91
CA PRO A 20 16.14 -5.96 -18.18
C PRO A 20 17.14 -5.89 -17.03
N TRP A 21 16.69 -6.13 -15.79
CA TRP A 21 17.51 -6.08 -14.57
C TRP A 21 17.35 -7.32 -13.69
N ARG A 22 17.07 -8.45 -14.34
CA ARG A 22 16.73 -9.68 -13.64
C ARG A 22 17.86 -10.15 -12.72
N GLN A 23 17.50 -10.42 -11.49
CA GLN A 23 18.34 -10.99 -10.44
C GLN A 23 17.97 -12.46 -10.19
N ASP A 24 18.77 -13.17 -9.41
CA ASP A 24 18.38 -14.45 -8.84
C ASP A 24 17.11 -14.26 -7.98
N PRO A 25 16.00 -14.95 -8.30
CA PRO A 25 14.75 -14.81 -7.55
C PRO A 25 14.89 -15.15 -6.04
N ALA A 26 15.68 -16.16 -5.70
CA ALA A 26 15.92 -16.52 -4.30
C ALA A 26 16.67 -15.41 -3.56
N ARG A 27 17.67 -14.80 -4.20
CA ARG A 27 18.40 -13.65 -3.62
C ARG A 27 17.48 -12.44 -3.43
N LEU A 28 16.62 -12.12 -4.41
CA LEU A 28 15.66 -11.01 -4.30
C LEU A 28 14.75 -11.17 -3.08
N HIS A 29 14.21 -12.38 -2.86
CA HIS A 29 13.34 -12.65 -1.72
C HIS A 29 14.11 -12.60 -0.39
N ALA A 30 15.33 -13.15 -0.35
CA ALA A 30 16.19 -13.07 0.83
C ALA A 30 16.53 -11.61 1.19
N PHE A 31 16.96 -10.81 0.19
CA PHE A 31 17.24 -9.40 0.37
C PHE A 31 16.01 -8.62 0.86
N THR A 32 14.83 -8.91 0.32
CA THR A 32 13.59 -8.23 0.76
C THR A 32 13.28 -8.51 2.22
N LEU A 33 13.55 -9.72 2.72
CA LEU A 33 13.43 -10.05 4.15
C LEU A 33 14.51 -9.35 5.00
N GLU A 34 15.75 -9.29 4.52
CA GLU A 34 16.84 -8.54 5.16
C GLU A 34 16.48 -7.05 5.26
N LEU A 35 15.92 -6.48 4.19
CA LEU A 35 15.46 -5.09 4.16
C LEU A 35 14.30 -4.83 5.14
N ALA A 36 13.38 -5.79 5.29
CA ALA A 36 12.29 -5.71 6.26
C ALA A 36 12.79 -5.73 7.72
N GLU A 37 13.80 -6.56 8.02
CA GLU A 37 14.46 -6.58 9.34
C GLU A 37 15.18 -5.25 9.63
N GLU A 38 15.92 -4.74 8.66
CA GLU A 38 16.60 -3.45 8.81
C GLU A 38 15.60 -2.31 8.99
N ALA A 39 14.50 -2.30 8.24
CA ALA A 39 13.44 -1.31 8.39
C ALA A 39 12.79 -1.38 9.80
N ASP A 40 12.55 -2.58 10.33
CA ASP A 40 12.06 -2.78 11.71
C ASP A 40 13.05 -2.22 12.74
N ARG A 41 14.35 -2.46 12.54
CA ARG A 41 15.44 -1.94 13.38
C ARG A 41 15.52 -0.40 13.34
N LEU A 42 15.31 0.19 12.17
CA LEU A 42 15.30 1.64 11.94
C LEU A 42 14.00 2.30 12.43
N GLY A 43 12.99 1.51 12.84
CA GLY A 43 11.76 2.01 13.42
C GLY A 43 10.71 2.44 12.40
N VAL A 44 10.73 1.89 11.18
CA VAL A 44 9.63 2.09 10.22
C VAL A 44 8.30 1.62 10.83
N HIS A 45 7.23 2.35 10.57
CA HIS A 45 5.93 2.05 11.17
C HIS A 45 5.28 0.79 10.57
N SER A 46 5.32 0.64 9.25
CA SER A 46 4.59 -0.44 8.56
C SER A 46 5.24 -0.85 7.24
N ILE A 47 5.03 -2.12 6.86
CA ILE A 47 5.41 -2.68 5.56
C ILE A 47 4.14 -3.18 4.89
N TRP A 48 3.91 -2.79 3.64
CA TRP A 48 2.74 -3.11 2.85
C TRP A 48 3.12 -3.94 1.62
N LEU A 49 2.32 -4.98 1.34
CA LEU A 49 2.55 -5.95 0.27
C LEU A 49 1.40 -5.90 -0.74
N SER A 50 1.71 -5.93 -2.02
CA SER A 50 0.71 -6.00 -3.09
C SER A 50 0.53 -7.42 -3.60
N GLU A 51 -0.57 -7.65 -4.32
CA GLU A 51 -0.85 -8.90 -5.01
C GLU A 51 -1.03 -8.65 -6.51
N HIS A 52 -0.25 -9.38 -7.32
CA HIS A 52 -0.48 -9.54 -8.76
C HIS A 52 -0.10 -10.95 -9.23
N HIS A 53 -0.90 -11.48 -10.15
CA HIS A 53 -0.68 -12.81 -10.72
C HIS A 53 -0.30 -12.73 -12.18
N ARG A 54 0.42 -13.76 -12.69
CA ARG A 54 0.87 -13.84 -14.10
C ARG A 54 1.61 -12.58 -14.58
N ALA A 55 2.29 -11.90 -13.67
CA ALA A 55 3.15 -10.78 -14.03
C ALA A 55 4.46 -11.32 -14.63
N GLU A 56 4.90 -10.78 -15.76
CA GLU A 56 6.13 -11.22 -16.45
C GLU A 56 7.41 -10.95 -15.65
N ASP A 57 7.32 -10.10 -14.64
CA ASP A 57 8.40 -9.68 -13.76
C ASP A 57 8.31 -10.28 -12.36
N ASP A 58 7.73 -11.48 -12.25
CA ASP A 58 7.65 -12.25 -11.00
C ASP A 58 7.05 -11.48 -9.81
N TYR A 59 6.11 -10.56 -10.07
CA TYR A 59 5.44 -9.77 -9.02
C TYR A 59 4.87 -10.67 -7.91
N LEU A 60 4.91 -10.23 -6.67
CA LEU A 60 4.42 -11.00 -5.52
C LEU A 60 2.97 -11.46 -5.72
N ALA A 61 2.75 -12.78 -5.71
CA ALA A 61 1.42 -13.36 -5.93
C ALA A 61 0.69 -13.76 -4.63
N SER A 62 1.40 -13.93 -3.52
CA SER A 62 0.85 -14.43 -2.26
C SER A 62 1.28 -13.55 -1.08
N PRO A 63 0.63 -12.39 -0.90
CA PRO A 63 1.08 -11.41 0.09
C PRO A 63 0.99 -11.91 1.53
N LEU A 64 -0.03 -12.69 1.92
CA LEU A 64 -0.14 -13.21 3.29
C LEU A 64 0.93 -14.27 3.60
N THR A 65 1.34 -15.07 2.62
CA THR A 65 2.47 -16.02 2.77
C THR A 65 3.76 -15.26 3.07
N PHE A 66 4.06 -14.21 2.30
CA PHE A 66 5.26 -13.40 2.52
C PHE A 66 5.16 -12.56 3.80
N ALA A 67 3.97 -12.08 4.14
CA ALA A 67 3.69 -11.39 5.42
C ALA A 67 4.05 -12.27 6.63
N SER A 68 3.77 -13.58 6.58
CA SER A 68 4.17 -14.53 7.64
C SER A 68 5.68 -14.60 7.81
N ALA A 69 6.44 -14.60 6.71
CA ALA A 69 7.90 -14.59 6.75
C ALA A 69 8.44 -13.28 7.37
N ILE A 70 7.90 -12.12 6.98
CA ILE A 70 8.24 -10.82 7.59
C ILE A 70 7.88 -10.84 9.08
N ALA A 71 6.68 -11.32 9.43
CA ALA A 71 6.23 -11.38 10.83
C ALA A 71 7.18 -12.16 11.73
N ALA A 72 7.69 -13.30 11.24
CA ALA A 72 8.62 -14.16 11.97
C ALA A 72 10.01 -13.51 12.17
N ARG A 73 10.42 -12.61 11.28
CA ARG A 73 11.75 -11.96 11.29
C ARG A 73 11.75 -10.57 11.93
N THR A 74 10.60 -9.97 12.18
CA THR A 74 10.45 -8.62 12.73
C THR A 74 9.75 -8.62 14.08
N LYS A 75 9.83 -7.51 14.82
CA LYS A 75 9.28 -7.41 16.19
C LYS A 75 8.29 -6.25 16.39
N LYS A 76 8.42 -5.16 15.67
CA LYS A 76 7.68 -3.90 15.93
C LYS A 76 6.87 -3.44 14.72
N VAL A 77 7.41 -3.58 13.52
CA VAL A 77 6.79 -3.09 12.30
C VAL A 77 5.44 -3.75 12.06
N ARG A 78 4.43 -2.95 11.76
CA ARG A 78 3.13 -3.47 11.32
C ARG A 78 3.25 -4.00 9.89
N ILE A 79 2.46 -5.00 9.56
CA ILE A 79 2.51 -5.67 8.27
C ILE A 79 1.14 -5.58 7.63
N GLY A 80 1.06 -5.03 6.43
CA GLY A 80 -0.21 -4.86 5.74
C GLY A 80 -0.20 -5.42 4.32
N THR A 81 -1.40 -5.56 3.75
CA THR A 81 -1.57 -5.78 2.32
C THR A 81 -2.12 -4.51 1.66
N ALA A 82 -1.54 -4.11 0.51
CA ALA A 82 -1.94 -2.92 -0.23
C ALA A 82 -1.98 -3.19 -1.74
N ILE A 83 -2.84 -4.07 -2.17
CA ILE A 83 -3.94 -4.78 -1.49
C ILE A 83 -3.88 -6.28 -1.82
N MET A 84 -4.60 -7.11 -1.06
CA MET A 84 -4.99 -8.44 -1.49
C MET A 84 -6.29 -8.34 -2.31
N VAL A 85 -6.36 -9.03 -3.44
CA VAL A 85 -7.50 -8.96 -4.37
C VAL A 85 -8.63 -9.87 -3.88
N ALA A 86 -9.48 -9.37 -2.99
CA ALA A 86 -10.49 -10.15 -2.28
C ALA A 86 -11.41 -11.01 -3.17
N PRO A 87 -11.88 -10.57 -4.36
CA PRO A 87 -12.72 -11.40 -5.22
C PRO A 87 -12.08 -12.69 -5.74
N LEU A 88 -10.75 -12.77 -5.78
CA LEU A 88 -10.01 -13.94 -6.27
C LEU A 88 -9.92 -15.06 -5.23
N HIS A 89 -10.22 -14.78 -3.97
CA HIS A 89 -10.00 -15.70 -2.86
C HIS A 89 -11.29 -16.07 -2.14
N HIS A 90 -11.32 -17.28 -1.56
CA HIS A 90 -12.40 -17.68 -0.69
C HIS A 90 -12.32 -16.95 0.67
N PRO A 91 -13.42 -16.42 1.23
CA PRO A 91 -13.39 -15.62 2.47
C PRO A 91 -12.89 -16.39 3.69
N VAL A 92 -13.13 -17.71 3.75
CA VAL A 92 -12.58 -18.58 4.81
C VAL A 92 -11.05 -18.61 4.73
N GLU A 93 -10.50 -18.79 3.53
CA GLU A 93 -9.04 -18.76 3.33
C GLU A 93 -8.40 -17.44 3.77
N ILE A 94 -9.00 -16.31 3.37
CA ILE A 94 -8.50 -14.99 3.80
C ILE A 94 -8.57 -14.88 5.33
N ALA A 95 -9.70 -15.30 5.94
CA ALA A 95 -9.90 -15.17 7.38
C ALA A 95 -8.93 -16.02 8.19
N GLU A 96 -8.66 -17.27 7.77
CA GLU A 96 -7.72 -18.18 8.43
C GLU A 96 -6.26 -17.73 8.26
N GLN A 97 -5.86 -17.38 7.03
CA GLN A 97 -4.49 -16.92 6.75
C GLN A 97 -4.21 -15.59 7.47
N ALA A 98 -5.14 -14.65 7.46
CA ALA A 98 -4.98 -13.38 8.17
C ALA A 98 -4.89 -13.60 9.70
N ALA A 99 -5.70 -14.48 10.27
CA ALA A 99 -5.61 -14.83 11.69
C ALA A 99 -4.25 -15.45 12.04
N LEU A 100 -3.72 -16.32 11.17
CA LEU A 100 -2.41 -16.94 11.38
C LEU A 100 -1.28 -15.90 11.31
N VAL A 101 -1.30 -15.00 10.32
CA VAL A 101 -0.31 -13.90 10.23
C VAL A 101 -0.39 -12.99 11.46
N ASP A 102 -1.60 -12.68 11.91
CA ASP A 102 -1.82 -11.85 13.10
C ASP A 102 -1.27 -12.51 14.38
N LEU A 103 -1.45 -13.82 14.54
CA LEU A 103 -0.86 -14.60 15.62
C LEU A 103 0.67 -14.64 15.56
N VAL A 104 1.25 -14.94 14.38
CA VAL A 104 2.71 -14.99 14.20
C VAL A 104 3.36 -13.62 14.46
N SER A 105 2.65 -12.55 14.11
CA SER A 105 3.12 -11.18 14.29
C SER A 105 2.82 -10.61 15.68
N ASP A 106 2.07 -11.30 16.54
CA ASP A 106 1.59 -10.77 17.83
C ASP A 106 0.78 -9.47 17.65
N GLY A 107 -0.27 -9.54 16.79
CA GLY A 107 -1.23 -8.46 16.62
C GLY A 107 -0.74 -7.29 15.76
N ARG A 108 0.17 -7.52 14.81
CA ARG A 108 0.72 -6.46 13.93
C ARG A 108 0.15 -6.46 12.51
N LEU A 109 -0.83 -7.32 12.17
CA LEU A 109 -1.41 -7.35 10.84
C LEU A 109 -2.39 -6.19 10.61
N ASP A 110 -2.35 -5.60 9.41
CA ASP A 110 -3.30 -4.69 8.79
C ASP A 110 -3.79 -5.30 7.48
N LEU A 111 -5.00 -5.87 7.45
CA LEU A 111 -5.51 -6.57 6.26
C LEU A 111 -6.09 -5.58 5.26
N GLY A 112 -5.35 -5.26 4.20
CA GLY A 112 -5.83 -4.43 3.11
C GLY A 112 -6.45 -5.26 1.98
N LEU A 113 -7.69 -4.98 1.66
CA LEU A 113 -8.48 -5.66 0.64
C LEU A 113 -8.88 -4.70 -0.47
N GLY A 114 -8.95 -5.20 -1.69
CA GLY A 114 -9.40 -4.42 -2.83
C GLY A 114 -10.02 -5.27 -3.92
N ALA A 115 -10.56 -4.59 -4.93
CA ALA A 115 -11.28 -5.25 -6.01
C ALA A 115 -10.38 -5.74 -7.15
N GLY A 116 -9.11 -5.33 -7.21
CA GLY A 116 -8.28 -5.60 -8.37
C GLY A 116 -8.83 -4.96 -9.67
N TYR A 117 -8.14 -5.19 -10.78
CA TYR A 117 -8.54 -4.60 -12.07
C TYR A 117 -8.06 -5.37 -13.30
N ARG A 118 -7.16 -6.36 -13.15
CA ARG A 118 -6.58 -7.11 -14.26
C ARG A 118 -7.52 -8.22 -14.73
N LEU A 119 -7.83 -8.21 -16.01
CA LEU A 119 -8.70 -9.22 -16.62
C LEU A 119 -8.08 -10.63 -16.52
N SER A 120 -6.78 -10.75 -16.85
CA SER A 120 -6.06 -12.03 -16.83
C SER A 120 -5.97 -12.69 -15.45
N GLU A 121 -5.97 -11.91 -14.37
CA GLU A 121 -6.03 -12.42 -13.00
C GLU A 121 -7.40 -13.02 -12.69
N TYR A 122 -8.47 -12.31 -13.05
CA TYR A 122 -9.82 -12.82 -12.87
C TYR A 122 -10.07 -14.10 -13.68
N GLU A 123 -9.64 -14.15 -14.93
CA GLU A 123 -9.72 -15.35 -15.77
C GLU A 123 -8.93 -16.53 -15.18
N LEU A 124 -7.72 -16.28 -14.63
CA LEU A 124 -6.90 -17.31 -13.99
C LEU A 124 -7.62 -17.98 -12.81
N PHE A 125 -8.38 -17.22 -12.03
CA PHE A 125 -9.12 -17.72 -10.86
C PHE A 125 -10.56 -18.14 -11.21
N GLY A 126 -10.97 -18.12 -12.49
CA GLY A 126 -12.33 -18.46 -12.89
C GLY A 126 -13.38 -17.44 -12.46
N GLU A 127 -12.97 -16.22 -12.20
CA GLU A 127 -13.80 -15.11 -11.75
C GLU A 127 -14.04 -14.07 -12.86
N THR A 128 -14.95 -13.13 -12.63
CA THR A 128 -15.26 -12.07 -13.57
C THR A 128 -15.12 -10.69 -12.93
N LEU A 129 -14.72 -9.68 -13.73
CA LEU A 129 -14.61 -8.30 -13.28
C LEU A 129 -15.97 -7.66 -12.95
N GLU A 130 -17.06 -8.29 -13.39
CA GLU A 130 -18.40 -7.84 -13.08
C GLU A 130 -18.65 -7.84 -11.58
N ARG A 131 -19.26 -6.76 -11.09
CA ARG A 131 -19.58 -6.62 -9.66
C ARG A 131 -18.37 -6.75 -8.71
N LYS A 132 -17.14 -6.58 -9.19
CA LYS A 132 -15.92 -6.75 -8.38
C LYS A 132 -15.95 -5.99 -7.04
N TYR A 133 -16.44 -4.76 -7.03
CA TYR A 133 -16.61 -3.98 -5.79
C TYR A 133 -17.65 -4.58 -4.85
N SER A 134 -18.79 -5.04 -5.36
CA SER A 134 -19.82 -5.68 -4.54
C SER A 134 -19.34 -7.03 -3.98
N LYS A 135 -18.59 -7.81 -4.78
CA LYS A 135 -17.93 -9.03 -4.31
C LYS A 135 -16.93 -8.73 -3.18
N THR A 136 -16.13 -7.67 -3.33
CA THR A 136 -15.20 -7.24 -2.27
C THR A 136 -15.94 -6.90 -0.98
N ASP A 137 -17.02 -6.10 -1.05
CA ASP A 137 -17.85 -5.76 0.12
C ASP A 137 -18.46 -7.01 0.77
N GLU A 138 -18.93 -7.97 -0.04
CA GLU A 138 -19.46 -9.25 0.44
C GLU A 138 -18.38 -10.05 1.18
N ARG A 139 -17.13 -10.11 0.64
CA ARG A 139 -15.98 -10.77 1.28
C ARG A 139 -15.63 -10.12 2.62
N VAL A 140 -15.59 -8.78 2.68
CA VAL A 140 -15.33 -8.05 3.93
C VAL A 140 -16.36 -8.43 5.00
N ARG A 141 -17.66 -8.40 4.68
CA ARG A 141 -18.73 -8.79 5.63
C ARG A 141 -18.64 -10.26 6.04
N GLN A 142 -18.29 -11.16 5.11
CA GLN A 142 -18.13 -12.58 5.40
C GLN A 142 -16.93 -12.81 6.34
N ILE A 143 -15.78 -12.18 6.08
CA ILE A 143 -14.58 -12.28 6.91
C ILE A 143 -14.87 -11.78 8.33
N ARG A 144 -15.56 -10.64 8.48
CA ARG A 144 -15.96 -10.11 9.79
C ARG A 144 -16.81 -11.12 10.57
N ARG A 145 -17.85 -11.68 9.94
CA ARG A 145 -18.71 -12.69 10.57
C ARG A 145 -17.93 -13.95 10.96
N LEU A 146 -17.02 -14.44 10.10
CA LEU A 146 -16.21 -15.61 10.40
C LEU A 146 -15.37 -15.43 11.67
N TRP A 147 -14.83 -14.23 11.91
CA TRP A 147 -14.08 -13.94 13.15
C TRP A 147 -15.01 -13.72 14.35
N GLU A 148 -16.15 -13.05 14.18
CA GLU A 148 -17.09 -12.73 15.26
C GLU A 148 -17.83 -13.98 15.75
N ASP A 149 -18.37 -14.78 14.83
CA ASP A 149 -19.20 -15.96 15.13
C ASP A 149 -18.38 -17.23 15.46
N GLY A 150 -17.04 -17.17 15.35
CA GLY A 150 -16.18 -18.32 15.53
C GLY A 150 -16.25 -19.33 14.38
N GLY A 151 -16.56 -18.85 13.19
CA GLY A 151 -16.63 -19.69 11.98
C GLY A 151 -15.29 -20.16 11.45
N VAL A 152 -14.16 -19.62 11.99
CA VAL A 152 -12.80 -20.04 11.69
C VAL A 152 -11.95 -20.18 12.96
N ALA A 153 -10.93 -21.03 12.89
CA ALA A 153 -9.93 -21.22 13.95
C ALA A 153 -8.54 -21.40 13.30
N PRO A 154 -7.48 -20.83 13.90
CA PRO A 154 -7.48 -20.01 15.11
C PRO A 154 -8.11 -18.62 14.89
N ARG A 155 -8.42 -17.91 15.98
CA ARG A 155 -8.86 -16.51 15.92
C ARG A 155 -7.65 -15.59 15.92
N PRO A 156 -7.74 -14.38 15.30
CA PRO A 156 -6.68 -13.37 15.37
C PRO A 156 -6.49 -12.88 16.82
N VAL A 157 -5.31 -12.34 17.11
CA VAL A 157 -4.99 -11.65 18.38
C VAL A 157 -5.79 -10.35 18.49
N GLN A 158 -5.81 -9.59 17.38
CA GLN A 158 -6.52 -8.31 17.34
C GLN A 158 -8.03 -8.52 17.25
N SER A 159 -8.81 -7.83 18.09
CA SER A 159 -10.27 -7.89 18.07
C SER A 159 -10.86 -6.47 18.20
N PRO A 160 -11.32 -5.86 17.11
CA PRO A 160 -11.31 -6.38 15.73
C PRO A 160 -9.93 -6.27 15.04
N LEU A 161 -9.59 -7.23 14.20
CA LEU A 161 -8.44 -7.10 13.30
C LEU A 161 -8.70 -5.98 12.30
N PRO A 162 -7.76 -5.02 12.09
CA PRO A 162 -7.96 -3.92 11.15
C PRO A 162 -8.13 -4.41 9.70
N ILE A 163 -9.23 -4.00 9.07
CA ILE A 163 -9.42 -4.12 7.61
C ILE A 163 -9.27 -2.73 6.99
N TRP A 164 -8.62 -2.68 5.84
CA TRP A 164 -8.40 -1.50 5.02
C TRP A 164 -8.89 -1.74 3.60
N LEU A 165 -9.56 -0.76 2.99
CA LEU A 165 -10.10 -0.89 1.64
C LEU A 165 -9.33 -0.01 0.65
N GLY A 166 -8.67 -0.66 -0.30
CA GLY A 166 -7.93 -0.02 -1.40
C GLY A 166 -8.87 0.45 -2.52
N TYR A 167 -9.92 1.16 -2.14
CA TYR A 167 -10.86 1.73 -3.09
C TYR A 167 -10.41 3.10 -3.56
N GLN A 168 -10.65 3.40 -4.84
CA GLN A 168 -10.24 4.63 -5.49
C GLN A 168 -11.44 5.55 -5.76
N GLY A 169 -11.17 6.85 -5.72
CA GLY A 169 -12.15 7.90 -6.03
C GLY A 169 -13.28 8.06 -4.98
N PRO A 170 -14.14 9.08 -5.15
CA PRO A 170 -15.15 9.45 -4.14
C PRO A 170 -16.17 8.33 -3.84
N GLN A 171 -16.61 7.59 -4.87
CA GLN A 171 -17.53 6.47 -4.68
C GLN A 171 -16.88 5.32 -3.88
N GLY A 172 -15.60 5.04 -4.16
CA GLY A 172 -14.83 4.04 -3.42
C GLY A 172 -14.62 4.42 -1.95
N ALA A 173 -14.26 5.68 -1.71
CA ALA A 173 -14.10 6.22 -0.37
C ALA A 173 -15.41 6.13 0.45
N ARG A 174 -16.54 6.58 -0.13
CA ARG A 174 -17.86 6.44 0.51
C ARG A 174 -18.20 4.98 0.82
N ARG A 175 -17.85 4.05 -0.07
CA ARG A 175 -18.07 2.61 0.10
C ARG A 175 -17.30 2.05 1.29
N ALA A 176 -16.03 2.46 1.47
CA ALA A 176 -15.23 2.11 2.65
C ALA A 176 -15.90 2.62 3.93
N GLY A 177 -16.40 3.84 3.93
CA GLY A 177 -17.17 4.42 5.04
C GLY A 177 -18.44 3.65 5.36
N LEU A 178 -19.24 3.26 4.36
CA LEU A 178 -20.44 2.44 4.56
C LEU A 178 -20.14 1.07 5.21
N LEU A 179 -18.95 0.53 5.01
CA LEU A 179 -18.52 -0.72 5.64
C LEU A 179 -17.92 -0.50 7.05
N GLY A 180 -17.66 0.75 7.44
CA GLY A 180 -17.01 1.07 8.72
C GLY A 180 -15.54 0.67 8.80
N GLU A 181 -14.89 0.44 7.64
CA GLU A 181 -13.50 0.01 7.54
C GLU A 181 -12.56 1.15 7.19
N GLY A 182 -11.23 0.95 7.36
CA GLY A 182 -10.23 1.94 7.01
C GLY A 182 -10.16 2.19 5.50
N LEU A 183 -9.90 3.42 5.08
CA LEU A 183 -9.65 3.76 3.67
C LEU A 183 -8.14 3.74 3.39
N LEU A 184 -7.71 2.88 2.48
CA LEU A 184 -6.31 2.78 2.06
C LEU A 184 -6.03 3.75 0.90
N CYS A 185 -6.12 5.04 1.21
CA CYS A 185 -5.79 6.15 0.33
C CYS A 185 -5.31 7.33 1.17
N ALA A 186 -4.21 7.98 0.76
CA ALA A 186 -3.63 9.13 1.45
C ALA A 186 -4.12 10.49 0.88
N ASP A 187 -4.92 10.49 -0.20
CA ASP A 187 -5.48 11.71 -0.77
C ASP A 187 -6.55 12.30 0.15
N GLY A 188 -6.23 13.42 0.81
CA GLY A 188 -7.11 14.09 1.76
C GLY A 188 -8.43 14.56 1.17
N ARG A 189 -8.53 14.74 -0.17
CA ARG A 189 -9.77 15.07 -0.87
C ARG A 189 -10.84 13.97 -0.76
N LEU A 190 -10.42 12.73 -0.44
CA LEU A 190 -11.33 11.61 -0.25
C LEU A 190 -11.87 11.50 1.19
N TRP A 191 -11.45 12.40 2.09
CA TRP A 191 -11.96 12.42 3.45
C TRP A 191 -13.47 12.67 3.53
N GLU A 192 -13.97 13.68 2.83
CA GLU A 192 -15.42 14.00 2.88
C GLU A 192 -16.30 12.84 2.41
N PRO A 193 -16.10 12.24 1.22
CA PRO A 193 -16.92 11.10 0.82
C PRO A 193 -16.77 9.87 1.72
N TYR A 194 -15.59 9.64 2.31
CA TYR A 194 -15.39 8.57 3.29
C TYR A 194 -16.17 8.85 4.59
N ARG A 195 -16.06 10.05 5.13
CA ARG A 195 -16.81 10.52 6.31
C ARG A 195 -18.33 10.39 6.10
N ASP A 196 -18.82 10.82 4.96
CA ASP A 196 -20.25 10.77 4.63
C ASP A 196 -20.74 9.31 4.59
N GLY A 197 -19.94 8.39 4.07
CA GLY A 197 -20.25 6.96 4.12
C GLY A 197 -20.32 6.41 5.54
N LEU A 198 -19.38 6.81 6.43
CA LEU A 198 -19.43 6.43 7.84
C LEU A 198 -20.72 6.92 8.52
N LEU A 199 -21.06 8.19 8.35
CA LEU A 199 -22.26 8.80 8.94
C LEU A 199 -23.55 8.16 8.44
N GLU A 200 -23.64 7.89 7.13
CA GLU A 200 -24.82 7.27 6.53
C GLU A 200 -25.07 5.86 7.09
N ALA A 201 -24.02 5.10 7.37
CA ALA A 201 -24.13 3.77 7.96
C ALA A 201 -24.24 3.80 9.50
N GLY A 202 -24.24 4.99 10.13
CA GLY A 202 -24.34 5.14 11.59
C GLY A 202 -23.05 4.79 12.34
N HIS A 203 -21.90 4.79 11.67
CA HIS A 203 -20.61 4.55 12.32
C HIS A 203 -20.11 5.80 13.05
N ASP A 204 -19.44 5.58 14.18
CA ASP A 204 -18.75 6.63 14.92
C ASP A 204 -17.54 7.15 14.10
N LEU A 205 -17.44 8.49 13.96
CA LEU A 205 -16.32 9.13 13.30
C LEU A 205 -14.96 8.88 13.99
N GLY A 206 -14.95 8.55 15.26
CA GLY A 206 -13.76 8.10 15.97
C GLY A 206 -13.12 6.83 15.39
N ARG A 207 -13.87 6.07 14.58
CA ARG A 207 -13.39 4.91 13.84
C ARG A 207 -12.69 5.27 12.51
N ALA A 208 -12.80 6.53 12.07
CA ALA A 208 -12.22 6.94 10.80
C ALA A 208 -10.70 6.74 10.77
N ARG A 209 -10.23 6.03 9.75
CA ARG A 209 -8.82 5.71 9.56
C ARG A 209 -8.48 5.83 8.07
N MET A 210 -7.46 6.62 7.79
CA MET A 210 -6.90 6.71 6.45
C MET A 210 -5.40 6.41 6.49
N ALA A 211 -4.93 5.68 5.49
CA ALA A 211 -3.52 5.42 5.20
C ALA A 211 -3.37 5.23 3.69
N GLY A 212 -2.18 5.42 3.13
CA GLY A 212 -2.06 5.17 1.69
C GLY A 212 -0.67 5.41 1.13
N SER A 213 -0.49 4.98 -0.12
CA SER A 213 0.77 5.15 -0.84
C SER A 213 0.97 6.60 -1.28
N VAL A 214 2.23 7.04 -1.19
CA VAL A 214 2.73 8.25 -1.83
C VAL A 214 3.53 7.81 -3.06
N GLN A 215 3.20 8.38 -4.20
CA GLN A 215 3.95 8.13 -5.43
C GLN A 215 5.21 8.99 -5.40
N GLY A 216 6.33 8.43 -4.94
CA GLY A 216 7.54 9.24 -4.80
C GLY A 216 8.78 8.46 -4.40
N TRP A 217 9.91 9.15 -4.60
CA TRP A 217 11.25 8.74 -4.21
C TRP A 217 11.90 9.85 -3.38
N VAL A 218 12.40 9.50 -2.21
CA VAL A 218 13.06 10.48 -1.32
C VAL A 218 14.57 10.38 -1.47
N SER A 219 15.20 11.47 -1.81
CA SER A 219 16.65 11.56 -2.06
C SER A 219 17.24 12.81 -1.42
N GLU A 220 18.51 12.73 -0.98
CA GLU A 220 19.26 13.92 -0.55
C GLU A 220 19.71 14.77 -1.75
N ASP A 221 19.82 14.18 -2.95
CA ASP A 221 20.11 14.84 -4.22
C ASP A 221 19.18 14.34 -5.33
N PRO A 222 17.92 14.84 -5.39
CA PRO A 222 16.95 14.41 -6.35
C PRO A 222 17.34 14.53 -7.82
N GLU A 223 18.13 15.56 -8.16
CA GLU A 223 18.58 15.79 -9.55
C GLU A 223 19.60 14.73 -9.99
N LYS A 224 20.51 14.37 -9.11
CA LYS A 224 21.48 13.30 -9.34
C LYS A 224 20.83 11.94 -9.46
N ASP A 225 19.82 11.65 -8.63
CA ASP A 225 19.18 10.34 -8.58
C ASP A 225 18.12 10.15 -9.68
N TRP A 226 17.52 11.25 -10.17
CA TRP A 226 16.40 11.21 -11.12
C TRP A 226 16.65 10.38 -12.38
N PRO A 227 17.81 10.45 -13.06
CA PRO A 227 18.05 9.62 -14.26
C PRO A 227 17.94 8.11 -14.02
N THR A 228 18.30 7.63 -12.83
CA THR A 228 18.15 6.23 -12.43
C THR A 228 16.69 5.95 -12.02
N VAL A 229 16.14 6.78 -11.16
CA VAL A 229 14.76 6.65 -10.66
C VAL A 229 13.76 6.65 -11.82
N SER A 230 13.86 7.61 -12.74
CA SER A 230 12.93 7.75 -13.88
C SER A 230 12.92 6.52 -14.79
N ARG A 231 14.06 5.88 -15.01
CA ARG A 231 14.16 4.68 -15.85
C ARG A 231 13.41 3.49 -15.23
N HIS A 232 13.59 3.24 -13.94
CA HIS A 232 12.89 2.16 -13.22
C HIS A 232 11.40 2.48 -13.06
N LEU A 233 11.07 3.75 -12.80
CA LEU A 233 9.69 4.25 -12.74
C LEU A 233 8.95 4.06 -14.07
N ALA A 234 9.60 4.38 -15.20
CA ALA A 234 9.00 4.21 -16.53
C ALA A 234 8.59 2.76 -16.77
N TYR A 235 9.44 1.80 -16.41
CA TYR A 235 9.10 0.38 -16.48
C TYR A 235 7.91 0.04 -15.56
N GLN A 236 7.98 0.44 -14.29
CA GLN A 236 6.97 0.12 -13.30
C GLN A 236 5.58 0.67 -13.68
N LEU A 237 5.50 1.93 -14.08
CA LEU A 237 4.23 2.53 -14.50
C LEU A 237 3.78 2.04 -15.88
N GLY A 238 4.73 1.71 -16.77
CA GLY A 238 4.44 1.11 -18.08
C GLY A 238 3.70 -0.21 -17.94
N SER A 239 4.18 -1.11 -17.08
CA SER A 239 3.52 -2.39 -16.81
C SER A 239 2.14 -2.23 -16.18
N TYR A 240 1.94 -1.28 -15.24
CA TYR A 240 0.60 -0.99 -14.73
C TYR A 240 -0.34 -0.45 -15.81
N ALA A 241 0.18 0.37 -16.75
CA ALA A 241 -0.62 0.83 -17.89
C ALA A 241 -1.00 -0.32 -18.84
N GLU A 242 -0.13 -1.29 -19.05
CA GLU A 242 -0.43 -2.52 -19.80
C GLU A 242 -1.52 -3.33 -19.10
N TYR A 243 -1.38 -3.57 -17.80
CA TYR A 243 -2.38 -4.29 -16.99
C TYR A 243 -3.76 -3.63 -17.03
N ALA A 244 -3.81 -2.29 -16.96
CA ALA A 244 -5.07 -1.54 -17.01
C ALA A 244 -5.76 -1.59 -18.37
N LEU A 245 -5.04 -1.95 -19.45
CA LEU A 245 -5.55 -2.04 -20.82
C LEU A 245 -5.79 -3.47 -21.30
N GLU A 246 -5.54 -4.48 -20.44
CA GLU A 246 -5.82 -5.88 -20.77
C GLU A 246 -7.25 -6.06 -21.29
N GLY A 247 -7.41 -6.81 -22.38
CA GLY A 247 -8.71 -7.07 -23.01
C GLY A 247 -9.31 -5.90 -23.79
N SER A 248 -8.71 -4.70 -23.77
CA SER A 248 -9.24 -3.53 -24.49
C SER A 248 -8.80 -3.42 -25.95
N GLY A 249 -7.82 -4.21 -26.38
CA GLY A 249 -7.18 -4.11 -27.70
C GLY A 249 -6.35 -2.82 -27.91
N ARG A 250 -6.11 -2.05 -26.87
CA ARG A 250 -5.35 -0.79 -26.90
C ARG A 250 -3.93 -1.01 -26.37
N ALA A 251 -2.95 -0.37 -27.00
CA ALA A 251 -1.58 -0.33 -26.49
C ALA A 251 -1.42 0.82 -25.48
N PRO A 252 -0.61 0.64 -24.41
CA PRO A 252 -0.28 1.72 -23.49
C PRO A 252 0.55 2.79 -24.21
N ARG A 253 0.42 4.04 -23.75
CA ARG A 253 1.32 5.11 -24.18
C ARG A 253 2.60 5.07 -23.37
N PRO A 254 3.75 5.45 -23.92
CA PRO A 254 4.97 5.63 -23.16
C PRO A 254 4.75 6.55 -21.96
N ILE A 255 5.38 6.23 -20.84
CA ILE A 255 5.28 7.01 -19.62
C ILE A 255 6.24 8.21 -19.71
N ASP A 256 5.69 9.40 -19.64
CA ASP A 256 6.45 10.64 -19.51
C ASP A 256 6.72 10.91 -18.01
N THR A 257 7.87 10.43 -17.54
CA THR A 257 8.27 10.52 -16.13
C THR A 257 8.58 11.95 -15.71
N ASP A 258 9.10 12.78 -16.61
CA ASP A 258 9.39 14.19 -16.31
C ASP A 258 8.10 14.98 -16.12
N ALA A 259 7.10 14.74 -16.96
CA ALA A 259 5.78 15.33 -16.76
C ALA A 259 5.12 14.87 -15.45
N LEU A 260 5.30 13.61 -15.04
CA LEU A 260 4.78 13.12 -13.76
C LEU A 260 5.47 13.77 -12.56
N ARG A 261 6.78 14.00 -12.65
CA ARG A 261 7.56 14.63 -11.59
C ARG A 261 7.11 16.05 -11.27
N GLN A 262 6.61 16.77 -12.26
CA GLN A 262 6.17 18.16 -12.14
C GLN A 262 4.72 18.33 -11.66
N ARG A 263 3.94 17.24 -11.57
CA ARG A 263 2.53 17.32 -11.20
C ARG A 263 2.31 17.37 -9.70
N ASP A 264 1.24 18.03 -9.32
CA ASP A 264 0.64 17.89 -8.00
C ASP A 264 -0.06 16.54 -7.85
N ALA A 265 -0.33 16.14 -6.61
CA ALA A 265 -1.04 14.90 -6.33
C ALA A 265 -2.43 14.90 -6.99
N ASP A 266 -2.63 13.97 -7.93
CA ASP A 266 -3.92 13.72 -8.57
C ASP A 266 -4.13 12.21 -8.73
N GLY A 267 -4.73 11.58 -7.74
CA GLY A 267 -4.84 10.14 -7.65
C GLY A 267 -3.45 9.48 -7.67
N LEU A 268 -3.17 8.69 -8.71
CA LEU A 268 -1.87 8.04 -8.92
C LEU A 268 -1.08 8.65 -10.09
N LYS A 269 -1.48 9.80 -10.60
CA LYS A 269 -0.93 10.40 -11.84
C LYS A 269 0.17 11.42 -11.58
N TYR A 270 0.96 11.23 -10.53
CA TYR A 270 2.12 12.04 -10.18
C TYR A 270 3.25 11.15 -9.69
N PHE A 271 4.46 11.68 -9.64
CA PHE A 271 5.57 11.02 -8.95
C PHE A 271 6.58 12.08 -8.50
N TRP A 272 6.74 12.23 -7.20
CA TRP A 272 7.66 13.19 -6.62
C TRP A 272 9.04 12.57 -6.39
N CYS A 273 10.09 13.19 -6.92
CA CYS A 273 11.46 12.87 -6.55
C CYS A 273 12.03 14.11 -5.82
N GLU A 274 12.07 14.04 -4.50
CA GLU A 274 12.25 15.23 -3.65
C GLU A 274 13.18 14.98 -2.47
N THR A 275 13.71 16.09 -1.92
CA THR A 275 14.43 16.02 -0.64
C THR A 275 13.46 15.63 0.50
N PRO A 276 13.98 15.09 1.63
CA PRO A 276 13.13 14.75 2.77
C PRO A 276 12.26 15.92 3.25
N LYS A 277 12.81 17.14 3.28
CA LYS A 277 12.08 18.35 3.70
C LYS A 277 10.93 18.68 2.74
N THR A 278 11.21 18.73 1.45
CA THR A 278 10.18 19.00 0.42
C THR A 278 9.13 17.90 0.39
N MET A 279 9.55 16.63 0.48
CA MET A 279 8.61 15.50 0.52
C MET A 279 7.67 15.59 1.72
N ALA A 280 8.17 15.94 2.91
CA ALA A 280 7.34 16.12 4.09
C ALA A 280 6.28 17.23 3.90
N GLN A 281 6.66 18.34 3.27
CA GLN A 281 5.72 19.42 2.94
C GLN A 281 4.63 18.96 1.95
N ARG A 282 5.02 18.27 0.87
CA ARG A 282 4.08 17.72 -0.12
C ARG A 282 3.12 16.71 0.49
N VAL A 283 3.62 15.79 1.33
CA VAL A 283 2.79 14.82 2.04
C VAL A 283 1.77 15.52 2.93
N ARG A 284 2.19 16.51 3.72
CA ARG A 284 1.26 17.28 4.57
C ARG A 284 0.21 18.02 3.76
N GLY A 285 0.59 18.62 2.63
CA GLY A 285 -0.34 19.27 1.72
C GLY A 285 -1.35 18.27 1.11
N MET A 286 -0.89 17.09 0.72
CA MET A 286 -1.74 16.06 0.12
C MET A 286 -2.76 15.49 1.11
N ILE A 287 -2.35 15.19 2.34
CA ILE A 287 -3.26 14.63 3.35
C ILE A 287 -4.23 15.66 3.92
N GLY A 288 -3.87 16.94 3.92
CA GLY A 288 -4.69 18.04 4.44
C GLY A 288 -5.22 17.76 5.85
N ASP A 289 -6.49 18.01 6.08
CA ASP A 289 -7.17 17.79 7.37
C ASP A 289 -7.78 16.39 7.53
N SER A 290 -7.46 15.45 6.63
CA SER A 290 -7.94 14.08 6.72
C SER A 290 -7.36 13.34 7.94
N PRO A 291 -8.01 12.25 8.42
CA PRO A 291 -7.50 11.44 9.51
C PRO A 291 -6.37 10.48 9.07
N THR A 292 -5.59 10.86 8.06
CA THR A 292 -4.47 10.06 7.55
C THR A 292 -3.36 10.01 8.58
N ARG A 293 -3.06 8.81 9.08
CA ARG A 293 -2.01 8.58 10.10
C ARG A 293 -0.78 7.87 9.57
N THR A 294 -0.86 7.27 8.38
CA THR A 294 0.26 6.52 7.80
C THR A 294 0.31 6.77 6.31
N VAL A 295 1.49 7.10 5.83
CA VAL A 295 1.82 7.10 4.40
C VAL A 295 2.93 6.10 4.14
N PHE A 296 2.92 5.45 2.98
CA PHE A 296 3.97 4.51 2.63
C PHE A 296 4.48 4.72 1.21
N PHE A 297 5.75 4.45 1.02
CA PHE A 297 6.47 4.62 -0.24
C PHE A 297 6.95 3.28 -0.77
N TRP A 298 7.09 3.12 -2.06
CA TRP A 298 7.85 1.98 -2.57
C TRP A 298 9.25 1.98 -1.96
N ALA A 299 9.63 0.88 -1.33
CA ALA A 299 11.00 0.71 -0.82
C ALA A 299 12.01 0.66 -1.97
N SER A 300 11.57 0.10 -3.09
CA SER A 300 12.31 -0.03 -4.34
C SER A 300 11.37 0.12 -5.53
N LEU A 301 11.86 0.59 -6.66
CA LEU A 301 11.17 0.49 -7.94
C LEU A 301 11.60 -0.79 -8.66
N ALA A 302 10.76 -1.29 -9.57
CA ALA A 302 10.97 -2.55 -10.27
C ALA A 302 12.39 -2.70 -10.87
N GLY A 303 13.12 -3.73 -10.44
CA GLY A 303 14.48 -4.03 -10.90
C GLY A 303 15.58 -3.10 -10.41
N MET A 304 15.31 -2.25 -9.42
CA MET A 304 16.32 -1.37 -8.84
C MET A 304 17.37 -2.16 -8.06
N PRO A 305 18.66 -1.78 -8.09
CA PRO A 305 19.71 -2.46 -7.33
C PRO A 305 19.48 -2.44 -5.81
N GLU A 306 19.97 -3.46 -5.10
CA GLU A 306 19.80 -3.63 -3.65
C GLU A 306 20.32 -2.42 -2.84
N ASP A 307 21.46 -1.86 -3.23
CA ASP A 307 22.05 -0.70 -2.55
C ASP A 307 21.20 0.58 -2.67
N TRP A 308 20.48 0.73 -3.78
CA TRP A 308 19.53 1.83 -3.97
C TRP A 308 18.31 1.67 -3.06
N ALA A 309 17.76 0.45 -3.00
CA ALA A 309 16.64 0.15 -2.13
C ALA A 309 17.01 0.36 -0.64
N ALA A 310 18.15 -0.17 -0.21
CA ALA A 310 18.65 -0.02 1.16
C ALA A 310 18.84 1.46 1.55
N ARG A 311 19.52 2.25 0.68
CA ARG A 311 19.72 3.69 0.90
C ARG A 311 18.41 4.45 0.94
N HIS A 312 17.46 4.13 0.06
CA HIS A 312 16.15 4.78 0.06
C HIS A 312 15.38 4.49 1.37
N VAL A 313 15.35 3.24 1.81
CA VAL A 313 14.72 2.86 3.08
C VAL A 313 15.37 3.58 4.25
N GLN A 314 16.70 3.65 4.30
CA GLN A 314 17.40 4.41 5.32
C GLN A 314 17.00 5.90 5.29
N THR A 315 16.94 6.51 4.11
CA THR A 315 16.53 7.92 3.94
C THR A 315 15.10 8.15 4.43
N LEU A 316 14.18 7.23 4.11
CA LEU A 316 12.79 7.28 4.60
C LEU A 316 12.73 7.22 6.13
N CYS A 317 13.47 6.30 6.75
CA CYS A 317 13.44 6.09 8.20
C CYS A 317 14.16 7.20 8.98
N GLU A 318 15.36 7.58 8.55
CA GLU A 318 16.23 8.48 9.33
C GLU A 318 16.03 9.96 9.00
N LYS A 319 15.56 10.28 7.78
CA LYS A 319 15.43 11.67 7.32
C LYS A 319 13.99 12.13 7.15
N LEU A 320 13.10 11.32 6.53
CA LEU A 320 11.71 11.71 6.31
C LEU A 320 10.83 11.47 7.53
N ALA A 321 10.89 10.28 8.13
CA ALA A 321 10.01 9.91 9.23
C ALA A 321 10.06 10.88 10.42
N PRO A 322 11.23 11.38 10.88
CA PRO A 322 11.29 12.39 11.94
C PRO A 322 10.57 13.70 11.58
N LEU A 323 10.65 14.13 10.31
CA LEU A 323 9.99 15.35 9.84
C LEU A 323 8.45 15.20 9.82
N LEU A 324 7.94 14.00 9.60
CA LEU A 324 6.50 13.71 9.60
C LEU A 324 5.97 13.36 11.00
N ALA A 325 6.81 12.90 11.91
CA ALA A 325 6.45 12.61 13.30
C ALA A 325 6.36 13.86 14.19
N GLY A 326 6.94 14.99 13.78
CA GLY A 326 6.89 16.25 14.50
C GLY A 326 5.58 17.01 14.33
N PRO A 327 5.23 17.93 15.22
CA PRO A 327 4.13 18.87 15.02
C PRO A 327 4.37 19.66 13.72
N THR A 328 3.27 20.04 13.06
CA THR A 328 3.35 20.98 11.93
C THR A 328 4.02 22.26 12.42
N GLY A 329 5.30 22.43 12.11
CA GLY A 329 6.02 23.66 12.46
C GLY A 329 5.26 24.85 11.88
N THR A 330 4.82 25.74 12.74
CA THR A 330 4.58 27.13 12.37
C THR A 330 5.83 27.60 11.64
N ASN A 331 5.65 28.11 10.42
CA ASN A 331 6.68 28.79 9.68
C ASN A 331 7.36 29.78 10.62
N GLU A 332 8.55 29.46 11.08
CA GLU A 332 9.49 30.48 11.52
C GLU A 332 10.38 30.76 10.29
N ASP A 333 10.25 31.97 9.83
CA ASP A 333 10.87 32.79 8.80
C ASP A 333 12.13 32.26 8.06
#